data_913324e27e4cb34fddc0298898644f82
#
_entry.id   913324e27e4cb34fddc0298898644f82
#
_cell.length_a   1.000
_cell.length_b   1.000
_cell.length_c   1.000
_cell.angle_alpha   90.00
_cell.angle_beta   90.00
_cell.angle_gamma   90.00
#
_symmetry.space_group_name_H-M   'P 1'
#
loop_
_entity.id
_entity.type
_entity.pdbx_description
1 polymer ?
#
loop_
_entity_poly.entity_id
_entity_poly.type
_entity_poly.pdbx_seq_one_letter_code
_entity_poly.pdbx_strand_id
1 'polypeptide(L)'
;MIRVVNIESKPSVPVEAGRVNNVLDPSEDGTRVQVAIEAVDAGKTRRLAPSARTQVVYLLEGKDAQITYTTAGQRAACTAQRRSGVYLEPGEEAAVTASGTPLRLLLVTVPKHTDKPTAPESPSGYFFEEAQLRSLVDEKSIRERTFWVNKETGLSGSWDMQLGRMLYAPKAYSPRHVHHASKTSSISPEHFYLIESGEGEVKHDDGAFLIGPGSLVFFPAGAWHQLIASETGLDYIEFQAPFDFVTTMDHDPQGKNWYIKGTDDGTGKPTLWVQS
;
A
#
# COMPACT_ATOMS: atom_id res chain seq x y z
N MET A 1 -4.76 -3.26 19.75
CA MET A 1 -4.61 -4.73 19.53
C MET A 1 -4.45 -4.97 18.04
N ILE A 2 -3.49 -5.78 17.61
CA ILE A 2 -3.33 -6.23 16.22
C ILE A 2 -4.55 -7.05 15.82
N ARG A 3 -5.02 -6.88 14.59
CA ARG A 3 -6.19 -7.61 14.07
C ARG A 3 -5.89 -8.19 12.70
N VAL A 4 -6.41 -9.37 12.44
CA VAL A 4 -6.44 -9.98 11.11
C VAL A 4 -7.89 -10.10 10.67
N VAL A 5 -8.21 -9.52 9.53
CA VAL A 5 -9.54 -9.53 8.91
C VAL A 5 -9.44 -10.26 7.59
N ASN A 6 -10.24 -11.29 7.38
CA ASN A 6 -10.40 -11.84 6.04
C ASN A 6 -11.34 -10.92 5.25
N ILE A 7 -10.84 -10.36 4.14
CA ILE A 7 -11.60 -9.39 3.34
C ILE A 7 -12.89 -9.99 2.76
N GLU A 8 -12.93 -11.31 2.50
CA GLU A 8 -14.12 -11.98 1.99
C GLU A 8 -15.17 -12.25 3.08
N SER A 9 -14.81 -12.17 4.36
CA SER A 9 -15.75 -12.36 5.48
C SER A 9 -16.59 -11.12 5.78
N LYS A 10 -16.22 -9.96 5.28
CA LYS A 10 -16.99 -8.72 5.47
C LYS A 10 -18.19 -8.68 4.53
N PRO A 11 -19.34 -8.20 5.00
CA PRO A 11 -20.53 -8.07 4.15
C PRO A 11 -20.28 -7.19 2.93
N SER A 12 -20.72 -7.67 1.78
CA SER A 12 -20.65 -6.90 0.54
C SER A 12 -21.95 -6.14 0.34
N VAL A 13 -21.88 -4.83 0.23
CA VAL A 13 -23.02 -3.92 0.05
C VAL A 13 -23.15 -3.52 -1.42
N PRO A 14 -24.34 -3.60 -2.03
CA PRO A 14 -24.56 -3.10 -3.38
C PRO A 14 -24.35 -1.58 -3.46
N VAL A 15 -23.68 -1.13 -4.52
CA VAL A 15 -23.51 0.27 -4.90
C VAL A 15 -23.81 0.44 -6.39
N GLU A 16 -23.94 1.67 -6.89
CA GLU A 16 -24.31 1.94 -8.29
C GLU A 16 -23.39 1.24 -9.31
N ALA A 17 -22.10 1.18 -9.02
CA ALA A 17 -21.11 0.59 -9.93
C ALA A 17 -20.87 -0.93 -9.73
N GLY A 18 -21.49 -1.54 -8.70
CA GLY A 18 -21.26 -2.95 -8.36
C GLY A 18 -21.43 -3.23 -6.88
N ARG A 19 -20.37 -3.61 -6.17
CA ARG A 19 -20.42 -3.95 -4.74
C ARG A 19 -19.19 -3.44 -4.00
N VAL A 20 -19.35 -3.12 -2.73
CA VAL A 20 -18.27 -2.68 -1.83
C VAL A 20 -18.25 -3.51 -0.54
N ASN A 21 -17.06 -3.92 -0.13
CA ASN A 21 -16.79 -4.47 1.19
C ASN A 21 -15.93 -3.44 1.94
N ASN A 22 -16.49 -2.77 2.94
CA ASN A 22 -15.71 -1.95 3.87
C ASN A 22 -14.95 -2.89 4.80
N VAL A 23 -13.66 -3.03 4.58
CA VAL A 23 -12.80 -3.94 5.36
C VAL A 23 -12.40 -3.31 6.67
N LEU A 24 -12.04 -2.02 6.62
CA LEU A 24 -11.79 -1.17 7.80
C LEU A 24 -12.53 0.15 7.64
N ASP A 25 -13.27 0.52 8.66
CA ASP A 25 -13.99 1.79 8.75
C ASP A 25 -13.54 2.57 9.99
N PRO A 26 -13.09 3.83 9.85
CA PRO A 26 -12.66 4.65 10.99
C PRO A 26 -13.70 4.77 12.11
N SER A 27 -14.98 4.78 11.77
CA SER A 27 -16.06 4.92 12.76
C SER A 27 -16.31 3.66 13.59
N GLU A 28 -15.96 2.49 13.05
CA GLU A 28 -16.24 1.18 13.68
C GLU A 28 -14.98 0.54 14.25
N ASP A 29 -13.84 0.71 13.54
CA ASP A 29 -12.63 -0.05 13.79
C ASP A 29 -11.58 0.70 14.63
N GLY A 30 -11.82 1.98 14.96
CA GLY A 30 -10.88 2.79 15.74
C GLY A 30 -9.55 3.03 15.03
N THR A 31 -9.56 3.00 13.70
CA THR A 31 -8.45 3.35 12.82
C THR A 31 -8.67 4.73 12.20
N ARG A 32 -7.60 5.37 11.75
CA ARG A 32 -7.69 6.60 10.96
C ARG A 32 -7.82 6.33 9.45
N VAL A 33 -7.45 5.13 9.04
CA VAL A 33 -7.41 4.69 7.65
C VAL A 33 -8.70 3.96 7.32
N GLN A 34 -9.29 4.27 6.18
CA GLN A 34 -10.37 3.49 5.59
C GLN A 34 -9.81 2.58 4.50
N VAL A 35 -10.23 1.32 4.52
CA VAL A 35 -9.87 0.32 3.52
C VAL A 35 -11.13 -0.34 2.99
N ALA A 36 -11.33 -0.29 1.68
CA ALA A 36 -12.44 -0.98 1.03
C ALA A 36 -11.94 -1.81 -0.15
N ILE A 37 -12.60 -2.94 -0.36
CA ILE A 37 -12.48 -3.73 -1.60
C ILE A 37 -13.76 -3.53 -2.39
N GLU A 38 -13.64 -3.05 -3.61
CA GLU A 38 -14.79 -2.83 -4.48
C GLU A 38 -14.73 -3.73 -5.73
N ALA A 39 -15.87 -4.33 -6.04
CA ALA A 39 -16.10 -4.98 -7.32
C ALA A 39 -16.87 -3.98 -8.22
N VAL A 40 -16.33 -3.69 -9.39
CA VAL A 40 -16.98 -2.84 -10.41
C VAL A 40 -17.45 -3.74 -11.54
N ASP A 41 -18.75 -3.75 -11.80
CA ASP A 41 -19.34 -4.58 -12.84
C ASP A 41 -18.92 -4.13 -14.24
N ALA A 42 -18.86 -5.06 -15.18
CA ALA A 42 -18.54 -4.77 -16.58
C ALA A 42 -19.45 -3.67 -17.15
N GLY A 43 -18.86 -2.70 -17.83
CA GLY A 43 -19.55 -1.54 -18.39
C GLY A 43 -19.92 -0.45 -17.37
N LYS A 44 -19.63 -0.66 -16.08
CA LYS A 44 -19.90 0.35 -15.03
C LYS A 44 -18.70 1.22 -14.74
N THR A 45 -18.98 2.35 -14.11
CA THR A 45 -17.97 3.35 -13.71
C THR A 45 -18.08 3.63 -12.23
N ARG A 46 -16.97 3.40 -11.51
CA ARG A 46 -16.79 3.87 -10.14
C ARG A 46 -16.26 5.29 -10.15
N ARG A 47 -16.97 6.22 -9.52
CA ARG A 47 -16.53 7.60 -9.34
C ARG A 47 -16.02 7.82 -7.92
N LEU A 48 -14.84 8.43 -7.81
CA LEU A 48 -14.29 8.94 -6.56
C LEU A 48 -14.45 10.46 -6.59
N ALA A 49 -15.35 10.94 -5.78
CA ALA A 49 -15.58 12.38 -5.63
C ALA A 49 -14.40 13.05 -4.90
N PRO A 50 -14.21 14.35 -5.11
CA PRO A 50 -13.27 15.12 -4.31
C PRO A 50 -13.50 14.92 -2.81
N SER A 51 -12.42 14.70 -2.07
CA SER A 51 -12.44 14.44 -0.64
C SER A 51 -11.47 15.38 0.08
N ALA A 52 -11.70 15.66 1.36
CA ALA A 52 -10.70 16.30 2.22
C ALA A 52 -9.56 15.35 2.63
N ARG A 53 -9.61 14.10 2.19
CA ARG A 53 -8.67 13.03 2.51
C ARG A 53 -7.90 12.62 1.26
N THR A 54 -6.67 12.16 1.45
CA THR A 54 -5.88 11.50 0.40
C THR A 54 -6.49 10.15 0.07
N GLN A 55 -6.57 9.79 -1.22
CA GLN A 55 -7.17 8.56 -1.71
C GLN A 55 -6.22 7.82 -2.64
N VAL A 56 -6.22 6.51 -2.57
CA VAL A 56 -5.57 5.63 -3.56
C VAL A 56 -6.58 4.62 -4.05
N VAL A 57 -6.64 4.48 -5.37
CA VAL A 57 -7.35 3.38 -6.05
C VAL A 57 -6.30 2.50 -6.71
N TYR A 58 -6.34 1.22 -6.42
CA TYR A 58 -5.43 0.24 -6.99
C TYR A 58 -6.21 -0.93 -7.60
N LEU A 59 -5.81 -1.34 -8.80
CA LEU A 59 -6.45 -2.44 -9.54
C LEU A 59 -5.85 -3.77 -9.10
N LEU A 60 -6.56 -4.47 -8.20
CA LEU A 60 -6.21 -5.81 -7.74
C LEU A 60 -6.40 -6.86 -8.82
N GLU A 61 -7.56 -6.80 -9.52
CA GLU A 61 -7.92 -7.74 -10.57
C GLU A 61 -8.65 -7.05 -11.71
N GLY A 62 -8.49 -7.59 -12.90
CA GLY A 62 -9.07 -7.06 -14.14
C GLY A 62 -8.01 -6.49 -15.08
N LYS A 63 -8.45 -5.99 -16.22
CA LYS A 63 -7.62 -5.44 -17.28
C LYS A 63 -8.36 -4.37 -18.06
N ASP A 64 -7.60 -3.57 -18.80
CA ASP A 64 -8.13 -2.54 -19.72
C ASP A 64 -9.11 -1.57 -19.05
N ALA A 65 -8.92 -1.33 -17.73
CA ALA A 65 -9.72 -0.35 -17.01
C ALA A 65 -9.42 1.05 -17.53
N GLN A 66 -10.48 1.80 -17.88
CA GLN A 66 -10.30 3.20 -18.27
C GLN A 66 -10.33 4.07 -17.00
N ILE A 67 -9.23 4.74 -16.72
CA ILE A 67 -9.15 5.66 -15.59
C ILE A 67 -9.08 7.09 -16.14
N THR A 68 -9.97 7.95 -15.64
CA THR A 68 -9.85 9.40 -15.81
C THR A 68 -9.67 10.02 -14.43
N TYR A 69 -8.79 10.97 -14.29
CA TYR A 69 -8.57 11.67 -13.03
C TYR A 69 -8.27 13.15 -13.28
N THR A 70 -8.58 13.98 -12.29
CA THR A 70 -8.30 15.42 -12.33
C THR A 70 -7.29 15.72 -11.24
N THR A 71 -6.14 16.27 -11.63
CA THR A 71 -5.04 16.63 -10.75
C THR A 71 -4.51 18.00 -11.11
N ALA A 72 -4.26 18.86 -10.12
CA ALA A 72 -3.83 20.24 -10.31
C ALA A 72 -4.73 21.01 -11.32
N GLY A 73 -6.01 20.71 -11.36
CA GLY A 73 -6.99 21.31 -12.30
C GLY A 73 -6.91 20.79 -13.74
N GLN A 74 -6.05 19.81 -14.02
CA GLN A 74 -5.91 19.19 -15.33
C GLN A 74 -6.53 17.79 -15.34
N ARG A 75 -7.26 17.49 -16.40
CA ARG A 75 -7.83 16.15 -16.59
C ARG A 75 -6.88 15.27 -17.40
N ALA A 76 -6.61 14.07 -16.89
CA ALA A 76 -5.85 13.04 -17.57
C ALA A 76 -6.68 11.77 -17.73
N ALA A 77 -6.28 10.92 -18.68
CA ALA A 77 -6.89 9.62 -18.92
C ALA A 77 -5.80 8.57 -19.25
N CYS A 78 -5.99 7.35 -18.77
CA CYS A 78 -5.09 6.24 -19.03
C CYS A 78 -5.87 4.92 -19.07
N THR A 79 -5.25 3.89 -19.66
CA THR A 79 -5.74 2.51 -19.60
C THR A 79 -4.90 1.77 -18.59
N ALA A 80 -5.55 1.22 -17.58
CA ALA A 80 -4.92 0.55 -16.45
C ALA A 80 -5.01 -0.97 -16.57
N GLN A 81 -3.94 -1.64 -16.22
CA GLN A 81 -3.85 -3.08 -16.06
C GLN A 81 -3.80 -3.45 -14.58
N ARG A 82 -3.93 -4.73 -14.25
CA ARG A 82 -3.64 -5.20 -12.89
C ARG A 82 -2.31 -4.62 -12.39
N ARG A 83 -2.26 -4.21 -11.13
CA ARG A 83 -1.12 -3.56 -10.50
C ARG A 83 -0.83 -2.14 -11.00
N SER A 84 -1.88 -1.47 -11.44
CA SER A 84 -1.85 -0.03 -11.69
C SER A 84 -2.80 0.68 -10.73
N GLY A 85 -2.63 1.98 -10.55
CA GLY A 85 -3.52 2.74 -9.70
C GLY A 85 -3.40 4.25 -9.88
N VAL A 86 -4.20 4.96 -9.14
CA VAL A 86 -4.20 6.41 -9.06
C VAL A 86 -4.07 6.84 -7.61
N TYR A 87 -3.13 7.71 -7.35
CA TYR A 87 -3.00 8.47 -6.12
C TYR A 87 -3.67 9.83 -6.30
N LEU A 88 -4.50 10.24 -5.36
CA LEU A 88 -5.24 11.50 -5.38
C LEU A 88 -4.98 12.29 -4.11
N GLU A 89 -4.58 13.54 -4.27
CA GLU A 89 -4.50 14.51 -3.18
C GLU A 89 -5.90 14.99 -2.77
N PRO A 90 -6.06 15.57 -1.58
CA PRO A 90 -7.32 16.20 -1.18
C PRO A 90 -7.83 17.20 -2.21
N GLY A 91 -9.13 17.09 -2.55
CA GLY A 91 -9.79 17.92 -3.55
C GLY A 91 -9.73 17.36 -4.99
N GLU A 92 -8.95 16.33 -5.24
CA GLU A 92 -8.87 15.68 -6.55
C GLU A 92 -9.90 14.55 -6.70
N GLU A 93 -10.17 14.16 -7.94
CA GLU A 93 -11.20 13.17 -8.29
C GLU A 93 -10.70 12.16 -9.33
N ALA A 94 -11.34 10.99 -9.37
CA ALA A 94 -11.11 10.01 -10.41
C ALA A 94 -12.40 9.27 -10.78
N ALA A 95 -12.38 8.64 -11.95
CA ALA A 95 -13.37 7.66 -12.36
C ALA A 95 -12.69 6.46 -12.99
N VAL A 96 -13.07 5.26 -12.54
CA VAL A 96 -12.56 3.97 -13.01
C VAL A 96 -13.69 3.23 -13.69
N THR A 97 -13.54 2.96 -14.98
CA THR A 97 -14.55 2.26 -15.80
C THR A 97 -14.08 0.87 -16.16
N ALA A 98 -14.91 -0.12 -15.89
CA ALA A 98 -14.74 -1.51 -16.30
C ALA A 98 -15.18 -1.68 -17.74
N SER A 99 -14.25 -1.66 -18.71
CA SER A 99 -14.58 -1.60 -20.13
C SER A 99 -15.22 -2.88 -20.70
N GLY A 100 -14.89 -4.06 -20.20
CA GLY A 100 -15.42 -5.31 -20.75
C GLY A 100 -15.46 -6.48 -19.77
N THR A 101 -14.65 -6.42 -18.72
CA THR A 101 -14.59 -7.39 -17.63
C THR A 101 -14.78 -6.69 -16.29
N PRO A 102 -15.38 -7.35 -15.30
CA PRO A 102 -15.44 -6.80 -13.95
C PRO A 102 -14.03 -6.49 -13.43
N LEU A 103 -13.94 -5.48 -12.56
CA LEU A 103 -12.71 -5.09 -11.89
C LEU A 103 -12.84 -5.34 -10.40
N ARG A 104 -11.71 -5.60 -9.74
CA ARG A 104 -11.58 -5.61 -8.29
C ARG A 104 -10.58 -4.54 -7.88
N LEU A 105 -11.01 -3.61 -7.05
CA LEU A 105 -10.25 -2.44 -6.63
C LEU A 105 -9.96 -2.50 -5.14
N LEU A 106 -8.75 -2.09 -4.75
CA LEU A 106 -8.43 -1.68 -3.39
C LEU A 106 -8.55 -0.16 -3.31
N LEU A 107 -9.36 0.32 -2.39
CA LEU A 107 -9.44 1.74 -2.04
C LEU A 107 -8.84 1.95 -0.66
N VAL A 108 -7.89 2.86 -0.58
CA VAL A 108 -7.29 3.30 0.68
C VAL A 108 -7.52 4.81 0.81
N THR A 109 -8.08 5.23 1.94
CA THR A 109 -8.34 6.64 2.21
C THR A 109 -7.74 7.01 3.56
N VAL A 110 -6.88 8.03 3.57
CA VAL A 110 -6.16 8.47 4.77
C VAL A 110 -6.38 9.95 5.06
N PRO A 111 -6.37 10.38 6.32
CA PRO A 111 -6.38 11.80 6.65
C PRO A 111 -5.17 12.51 6.07
N LYS A 112 -5.33 13.78 5.70
CA LYS A 112 -4.20 14.66 5.37
C LYS A 112 -3.30 14.80 6.60
N HIS A 113 -2.00 14.61 6.41
CA HIS A 113 -1.01 14.83 7.47
C HIS A 113 -0.67 16.31 7.56
N THR A 114 -0.99 16.93 8.69
CA THR A 114 -0.90 18.39 8.87
C THR A 114 0.35 18.85 9.59
N ASP A 115 1.11 17.94 10.22
CA ASP A 115 2.30 18.27 11.02
C ASP A 115 3.51 18.67 10.14
N LYS A 116 3.43 18.43 8.85
CA LYS A 116 4.49 18.81 7.92
C LYS A 116 4.10 20.03 7.11
N PRO A 117 5.03 20.94 6.89
CA PRO A 117 4.81 21.98 5.91
C PRO A 117 4.53 21.35 4.55
N THR A 118 3.52 21.84 3.87
CA THR A 118 3.27 21.51 2.46
C THR A 118 4.57 21.79 1.71
N ALA A 119 5.07 20.81 0.96
CA ALA A 119 6.22 21.05 0.10
C ALA A 119 5.94 22.24 -0.82
N PRO A 120 6.94 23.07 -1.19
CA PRO A 120 6.71 24.24 -2.03
C PRO A 120 6.01 23.92 -3.35
N GLU A 121 6.18 22.71 -3.84
CA GLU A 121 5.42 22.11 -4.91
C GLU A 121 4.43 21.16 -4.26
N SER A 122 3.16 21.59 -4.17
CA SER A 122 2.10 20.70 -3.70
C SER A 122 2.12 19.44 -4.54
N PRO A 123 2.26 18.25 -3.94
CA PRO A 123 2.14 17.04 -4.70
C PRO A 123 0.77 17.03 -5.37
N SER A 124 0.75 16.70 -6.64
CA SER A 124 -0.49 16.45 -7.37
C SER A 124 -0.70 14.96 -7.52
N GLY A 125 -1.93 14.54 -7.64
CA GLY A 125 -2.26 13.15 -7.91
C GLY A 125 -1.63 12.65 -9.21
N TYR A 126 -1.40 11.37 -9.31
CA TYR A 126 -0.76 10.75 -10.47
C TYR A 126 -1.24 9.31 -10.67
N PHE A 127 -1.14 8.87 -11.91
CA PHE A 127 -1.29 7.47 -12.28
C PHE A 127 0.06 6.74 -12.11
N PHE A 128 0.01 5.52 -11.62
CA PHE A 128 1.19 4.65 -11.53
C PHE A 128 0.89 3.25 -12.09
N GLU A 129 1.92 2.68 -12.66
CA GLU A 129 1.95 1.30 -13.16
C GLU A 129 3.15 0.59 -12.54
N GLU A 130 2.93 -0.47 -11.76
CA GLU A 130 4.00 -1.13 -11.01
C GLU A 130 5.17 -1.55 -11.91
N ALA A 131 4.87 -2.03 -13.12
CA ALA A 131 5.88 -2.47 -14.07
C ALA A 131 6.84 -1.36 -14.53
N GLN A 132 6.48 -0.09 -14.34
CA GLN A 132 7.30 1.08 -14.69
C GLN A 132 8.06 1.63 -13.49
N LEU A 133 7.81 1.11 -12.30
CA LEU A 133 8.43 1.57 -11.06
C LEU A 133 9.71 0.79 -10.77
N ARG A 134 10.60 1.44 -10.03
CA ARG A 134 11.82 0.81 -9.56
C ARG A 134 11.53 -0.08 -8.35
N SER A 135 11.96 -1.33 -8.42
CA SER A 135 11.97 -2.23 -7.27
C SER A 135 13.31 -2.16 -6.56
N LEU A 136 13.29 -2.28 -5.26
CA LEU A 136 14.45 -2.44 -4.40
C LEU A 136 14.52 -3.89 -3.95
N VAL A 137 15.73 -4.45 -3.96
CA VAL A 137 16.00 -5.83 -3.51
C VAL A 137 17.02 -5.75 -2.38
N ASP A 138 16.83 -6.55 -1.33
CA ASP A 138 17.83 -6.62 -0.27
C ASP A 138 19.09 -7.37 -0.72
N GLU A 139 20.19 -7.15 -0.03
CA GLU A 139 21.50 -7.71 -0.35
C GLU A 139 21.54 -9.26 -0.41
N LYS A 140 20.57 -9.94 0.19
CA LYS A 140 20.42 -11.39 0.16
C LYS A 140 19.42 -11.87 -0.87
N SER A 141 18.78 -10.95 -1.60
CA SER A 141 17.74 -11.25 -2.59
C SER A 141 16.55 -12.05 -2.05
N ILE A 142 16.25 -11.91 -0.76
CA ILE A 142 15.14 -12.61 -0.10
C ILE A 142 13.91 -11.73 0.08
N ARG A 143 14.07 -10.40 -0.07
CA ARG A 143 12.95 -9.45 -0.02
C ARG A 143 13.08 -8.46 -1.16
N GLU A 144 11.93 -8.18 -1.79
CA GLU A 144 11.80 -7.15 -2.81
C GLU A 144 10.68 -6.20 -2.41
N ARG A 145 10.81 -4.91 -2.71
CA ARG A 145 9.78 -3.89 -2.48
C ARG A 145 9.68 -2.94 -3.66
N THR A 146 8.45 -2.62 -4.03
CA THR A 146 8.13 -1.63 -5.06
C THR A 146 7.15 -0.63 -4.48
N PHE A 147 7.55 0.63 -4.31
CA PHE A 147 6.69 1.66 -3.78
C PHE A 147 5.92 2.36 -4.90
N TRP A 148 4.62 2.46 -4.75
CA TRP A 148 3.72 3.19 -5.64
C TRP A 148 3.48 4.61 -5.14
N VAL A 149 3.38 4.77 -3.83
CA VAL A 149 3.28 6.05 -3.12
C VAL A 149 4.36 6.08 -2.06
N ASN A 150 5.34 6.94 -2.23
CA ASN A 150 6.42 7.10 -1.28
C ASN A 150 7.16 8.41 -1.56
N LYS A 151 7.34 9.24 -0.54
CA LYS A 151 8.07 10.50 -0.67
C LYS A 151 9.53 10.31 -1.09
N GLU A 152 10.19 9.26 -0.62
CA GLU A 152 11.62 9.02 -0.87
C GLU A 152 11.91 8.59 -2.30
N THR A 153 10.96 7.98 -2.98
CA THR A 153 11.11 7.52 -4.37
C THR A 153 10.86 8.62 -5.42
N GLY A 154 10.46 9.81 -4.97
CA GLY A 154 10.22 10.96 -5.83
C GLY A 154 8.93 10.91 -6.65
N LEU A 155 8.08 9.91 -6.44
CA LEU A 155 6.80 9.79 -7.14
C LEU A 155 5.69 10.58 -6.47
N SER A 156 5.76 10.78 -5.15
CA SER A 156 4.85 11.67 -4.44
C SER A 156 5.59 12.48 -3.39
N GLY A 157 5.22 13.73 -3.25
CA GLY A 157 5.68 14.56 -2.15
C GLY A 157 4.89 14.36 -0.85
N SER A 158 3.93 13.45 -0.84
CA SER A 158 3.00 13.28 0.26
C SER A 158 3.62 12.63 1.48
N TRP A 159 3.29 13.19 2.64
CA TRP A 159 3.56 12.60 3.94
C TRP A 159 2.37 11.80 4.48
N ASP A 160 1.27 11.73 3.74
CA ASP A 160 0.02 11.17 4.21
C ASP A 160 0.10 9.64 4.31
N MET A 161 0.82 9.01 3.40
CA MET A 161 1.00 7.55 3.38
C MET A 161 2.23 7.09 2.60
N GLN A 162 2.65 5.90 2.91
CA GLN A 162 3.45 5.03 2.04
C GLN A 162 2.58 3.86 1.59
N LEU A 163 2.67 3.48 0.34
CA LEU A 163 1.96 2.33 -0.22
C LEU A 163 2.86 1.65 -1.25
N GLY A 164 2.94 0.33 -1.20
CA GLY A 164 3.72 -0.45 -2.15
C GLY A 164 3.49 -1.94 -2.01
N ARG A 165 4.17 -2.69 -2.84
CA ARG A 165 4.18 -4.15 -2.84
C ARG A 165 5.46 -4.68 -2.23
N MET A 166 5.34 -5.76 -1.47
CA MET A 166 6.42 -6.48 -0.85
C MET A 166 6.40 -7.94 -1.27
N LEU A 167 7.56 -8.46 -1.64
CA LEU A 167 7.78 -9.88 -1.92
C LEU A 167 8.78 -10.44 -0.91
N TYR A 168 8.40 -11.51 -0.25
CA TYR A 168 9.27 -12.27 0.63
C TYR A 168 9.49 -13.66 0.05
N ALA A 169 10.74 -14.03 -0.14
CA ALA A 169 11.10 -15.41 -0.49
C ALA A 169 10.66 -16.40 0.62
N PRO A 170 10.60 -17.69 0.34
CA PRO A 170 10.36 -18.70 1.36
C PRO A 170 11.24 -18.51 2.59
N LYS A 171 10.63 -18.54 3.78
CA LYS A 171 11.28 -18.37 5.09
C LYS A 171 11.91 -16.99 5.34
N ALA A 172 11.75 -16.04 4.45
CA ALA A 172 12.17 -14.67 4.71
C ALA A 172 11.34 -14.06 5.85
N TYR A 173 11.96 -13.20 6.64
CA TYR A 173 11.28 -12.52 7.74
C TYR A 173 11.71 -11.07 7.87
N SER A 174 10.85 -10.22 8.44
CA SER A 174 11.25 -8.93 9.03
C SER A 174 11.81 -9.17 10.44
N PRO A 175 12.73 -8.35 10.95
CA PRO A 175 12.99 -8.32 12.39
C PRO A 175 11.70 -7.96 13.14
N ARG A 176 11.62 -8.31 14.42
CA ARG A 176 10.57 -7.77 15.28
C ARG A 176 10.80 -6.27 15.42
N HIS A 177 9.80 -5.46 15.12
CA HIS A 177 9.94 -4.02 15.03
C HIS A 177 8.65 -3.28 15.40
N VAL A 178 8.79 -1.99 15.57
CA VAL A 178 7.68 -1.07 15.85
C VAL A 178 7.93 0.25 15.12
N HIS A 179 6.84 0.89 14.70
CA HIS A 179 6.87 2.22 14.09
C HIS A 179 6.41 3.28 15.10
N HIS A 180 7.19 4.33 15.24
CA HIS A 180 6.90 5.46 16.10
C HIS A 180 6.82 6.74 15.29
N ALA A 181 6.13 7.75 15.80
CA ALA A 181 6.21 9.09 15.26
C ALA A 181 7.67 9.53 15.14
N SER A 182 8.03 10.20 14.06
CA SER A 182 9.32 10.85 13.93
C SER A 182 9.43 12.03 14.92
N LYS A 183 10.61 12.64 15.01
CA LYS A 183 10.80 13.87 15.84
C LYS A 183 9.99 15.06 15.33
N THR A 184 9.50 15.01 14.12
CA THR A 184 8.77 16.06 13.42
C THR A 184 7.30 15.74 13.21
N SER A 185 6.81 14.64 13.79
CA SER A 185 5.40 14.22 13.76
C SER A 185 4.89 13.97 15.17
N SER A 186 3.66 14.37 15.43
CA SER A 186 2.94 14.04 16.66
C SER A 186 2.18 12.70 16.55
N ILE A 187 2.14 12.09 15.36
CA ILE A 187 1.28 10.96 15.03
C ILE A 187 2.13 9.75 14.66
N SER A 188 2.05 8.69 15.47
CA SER A 188 2.61 7.39 15.09
C SER A 188 1.78 6.74 13.97
N PRO A 189 2.42 6.06 13.01
CA PRO A 189 1.70 5.45 11.90
C PRO A 189 0.87 4.25 12.33
N GLU A 190 -0.22 4.05 11.63
CA GLU A 190 -0.90 2.77 11.52
C GLU A 190 -0.29 2.01 10.35
N HIS A 191 -0.16 0.69 10.48
CA HIS A 191 0.51 -0.15 9.51
C HIS A 191 -0.40 -1.31 9.09
N PHE A 192 -0.33 -1.70 7.82
CA PHE A 192 -1.26 -2.66 7.23
C PHE A 192 -0.57 -3.57 6.22
N TYR A 193 -0.96 -4.85 6.21
CA TYR A 193 -0.61 -5.80 5.16
C TYR A 193 -1.86 -6.40 4.54
N LEU A 194 -2.02 -6.31 3.23
CA LEU A 194 -3.01 -7.07 2.48
C LEU A 194 -2.29 -8.18 1.72
N ILE A 195 -2.55 -9.42 2.10
CA ILE A 195 -1.88 -10.58 1.50
C ILE A 195 -2.55 -10.93 0.17
N GLU A 196 -1.78 -10.84 -0.93
CA GLU A 196 -2.25 -11.24 -2.27
C GLU A 196 -2.02 -12.73 -2.53
N SER A 197 -0.85 -13.26 -2.14
CA SER A 197 -0.55 -14.69 -2.29
C SER A 197 0.54 -15.18 -1.33
N GLY A 198 0.66 -16.49 -1.19
CA GLY A 198 1.55 -17.10 -0.22
C GLY A 198 0.93 -17.17 1.18
N GLU A 199 1.70 -17.68 2.13
CA GLU A 199 1.29 -17.87 3.51
C GLU A 199 2.39 -17.44 4.47
N GLY A 200 2.02 -17.12 5.69
CA GLY A 200 2.97 -16.71 6.70
C GLY A 200 2.35 -16.57 8.08
N GLU A 201 3.15 -16.00 8.97
CA GLU A 201 2.79 -15.74 10.35
C GLU A 201 3.14 -14.30 10.72
N VAL A 202 2.23 -13.63 11.39
CA VAL A 202 2.50 -12.36 12.08
C VAL A 202 2.61 -12.63 13.56
N LYS A 203 3.80 -12.44 14.12
CA LYS A 203 4.06 -12.51 15.56
C LYS A 203 3.92 -11.14 16.21
N HIS A 204 3.39 -11.13 17.42
CA HIS A 204 3.25 -9.94 18.25
C HIS A 204 3.40 -10.31 19.73
N ASP A 205 3.30 -9.34 20.65
CA ASP A 205 3.57 -9.57 22.07
C ASP A 205 2.65 -10.62 22.72
N ASP A 206 1.40 -10.71 22.27
CA ASP A 206 0.38 -11.58 22.87
C ASP A 206 0.20 -12.91 22.10
N GLY A 207 1.01 -13.18 21.06
CA GLY A 207 0.89 -14.42 20.30
C GLY A 207 1.22 -14.28 18.81
N ALA A 208 0.54 -15.05 17.98
CA ALA A 208 0.75 -15.07 16.54
C ALA A 208 -0.54 -15.32 15.78
N PHE A 209 -0.61 -14.79 14.58
CA PHE A 209 -1.68 -15.03 13.61
C PHE A 209 -1.12 -15.69 12.36
N LEU A 210 -1.75 -16.75 11.89
CA LEU A 210 -1.52 -17.26 10.54
C LEU A 210 -2.23 -16.36 9.54
N ILE A 211 -1.56 -16.06 8.43
CA ILE A 211 -2.04 -15.20 7.37
C ILE A 211 -1.88 -15.88 6.02
N GLY A 212 -2.78 -15.58 5.11
CA GLY A 212 -2.80 -16.09 3.75
C GLY A 212 -3.60 -15.16 2.82
N PRO A 213 -3.83 -15.55 1.57
CA PRO A 213 -4.51 -14.71 0.59
C PRO A 213 -5.85 -14.17 1.11
N GLY A 214 -6.09 -12.88 0.92
CA GLY A 214 -7.26 -12.18 1.44
C GLY A 214 -7.21 -11.79 2.92
N SER A 215 -6.11 -12.06 3.64
CA SER A 215 -5.91 -11.51 4.98
C SER A 215 -5.50 -10.05 4.91
N LEU A 216 -6.24 -9.16 5.57
CA LEU A 216 -5.80 -7.81 5.90
C LEU A 216 -5.37 -7.79 7.36
N VAL A 217 -4.10 -7.49 7.60
CA VAL A 217 -3.53 -7.32 8.94
C VAL A 217 -3.45 -5.84 9.27
N PHE A 218 -4.00 -5.46 10.41
CA PHE A 218 -3.94 -4.11 10.95
C PHE A 218 -3.05 -4.06 12.20
N PHE A 219 -2.05 -3.20 12.16
CA PHE A 219 -1.18 -2.89 13.29
C PHE A 219 -1.50 -1.46 13.78
N PRO A 220 -2.08 -1.30 14.97
CA PRO A 220 -2.28 0.01 15.53
C PRO A 220 -0.93 0.67 15.83
N ALA A 221 -0.94 2.01 15.95
CA ALA A 221 0.23 2.78 16.31
C ALA A 221 0.97 2.21 17.53
N GLY A 222 2.28 2.03 17.41
CA GLY A 222 3.13 1.52 18.48
C GLY A 222 3.06 0.01 18.74
N ALA A 223 2.41 -0.76 17.88
CA ALA A 223 2.35 -2.21 18.03
C ALA A 223 3.65 -2.88 17.55
N TRP A 224 4.31 -3.63 18.43
CA TRP A 224 5.42 -4.50 18.07
C TRP A 224 4.95 -5.69 17.23
N HIS A 225 5.64 -5.96 16.13
CA HIS A 225 5.29 -7.06 15.25
C HIS A 225 6.47 -7.60 14.46
N GLN A 226 6.32 -8.81 13.96
CA GLN A 226 7.24 -9.50 13.06
C GLN A 226 6.43 -10.24 12.00
N LEU A 227 6.85 -10.17 10.75
CA LEU A 227 6.31 -10.96 9.65
C LEU A 227 7.28 -12.08 9.27
N ILE A 228 6.77 -13.29 9.11
CA ILE A 228 7.55 -14.48 8.72
C ILE A 228 6.82 -15.16 7.57
N ALA A 229 7.48 -15.29 6.42
CA ALA A 229 6.95 -16.04 5.29
C ALA A 229 7.10 -17.56 5.52
N SER A 230 6.11 -18.34 5.07
CA SER A 230 6.17 -19.80 5.07
C SER A 230 7.09 -20.34 3.95
N GLU A 231 6.99 -21.63 3.69
CA GLU A 231 7.67 -22.31 2.57
C GLU A 231 7.22 -21.82 1.19
N THR A 232 6.07 -21.14 1.09
CA THR A 232 5.54 -20.59 -0.16
C THR A 232 5.98 -19.16 -0.43
N GLY A 233 6.63 -18.50 0.54
CA GLY A 233 6.91 -17.06 0.48
C GLY A 233 5.65 -16.22 0.71
N LEU A 234 5.77 -14.91 0.53
CA LEU A 234 4.66 -13.95 0.64
C LEU A 234 4.72 -12.89 -0.46
N ASP A 235 3.56 -12.56 -1.00
CA ASP A 235 3.31 -11.41 -1.87
C ASP A 235 2.19 -10.60 -1.22
N TYR A 236 2.49 -9.36 -0.84
CA TYR A 236 1.54 -8.53 -0.11
C TYR A 236 1.68 -7.04 -0.42
N ILE A 237 0.58 -6.34 -0.25
CA ILE A 237 0.54 -4.87 -0.31
C ILE A 237 0.76 -4.36 1.11
N GLU A 238 1.74 -3.50 1.27
CA GLU A 238 2.05 -2.81 2.52
C GLU A 238 1.64 -1.35 2.42
N PHE A 239 0.98 -0.84 3.45
CA PHE A 239 0.77 0.59 3.58
C PHE A 239 0.85 1.07 5.03
N GLN A 240 1.33 2.30 5.17
CA GLN A 240 1.54 2.99 6.44
C GLN A 240 1.03 4.42 6.33
N ALA A 241 0.35 4.90 7.35
CA ALA A 241 -0.19 6.26 7.41
C ALA A 241 -0.14 6.85 8.83
N PRO A 242 0.48 8.03 9.00
CA PRO A 242 1.23 8.83 8.02
C PRO A 242 2.61 8.23 7.71
N PHE A 243 3.26 8.74 6.66
CA PHE A 243 4.63 8.39 6.27
C PHE A 243 5.69 9.31 6.90
N ASP A 244 5.57 9.61 8.15
CA ASP A 244 6.56 10.38 8.92
C ASP A 244 6.83 9.65 10.23
N PHE A 245 7.64 8.60 10.14
CA PHE A 245 7.90 7.70 11.25
C PHE A 245 9.36 7.26 11.29
N VAL A 246 9.73 6.69 12.43
CA VAL A 246 10.98 5.95 12.63
C VAL A 246 10.66 4.51 13.01
N THR A 247 11.50 3.59 12.58
CA THR A 247 11.37 2.18 12.90
C THR A 247 12.41 1.79 13.95
N THR A 248 11.96 1.18 15.03
CA THR A 248 12.83 0.56 16.04
C THR A 248 12.77 -0.94 15.87
N MET A 249 13.92 -1.60 15.80
CA MET A 249 14.07 -3.05 15.64
C MET A 249 14.75 -3.62 16.87
N ASP A 250 14.38 -4.84 17.28
CA ASP A 250 15.00 -5.54 18.40
C ASP A 250 16.30 -6.29 18.00
N HIS A 251 16.48 -6.55 16.71
CA HIS A 251 17.71 -7.13 16.14
C HIS A 251 17.87 -6.69 14.67
N ASP A 252 19.03 -6.92 14.14
CA ASP A 252 19.36 -6.62 12.75
C ASP A 252 18.48 -7.41 11.75
N PRO A 253 18.02 -6.79 10.66
CA PRO A 253 17.31 -7.49 9.61
C PRO A 253 18.21 -8.51 8.90
N GLN A 254 17.61 -9.54 8.29
CA GLN A 254 18.33 -10.55 7.51
C GLN A 254 19.19 -9.96 6.38
N GLY A 255 18.71 -8.86 5.76
CA GLY A 255 19.46 -8.06 4.79
C GLY A 255 19.33 -6.60 5.18
N LYS A 256 20.44 -5.89 5.36
CA LYS A 256 20.48 -4.49 5.79
C LYS A 256 20.47 -3.51 4.63
N ASN A 257 21.14 -3.88 3.56
CA ASN A 257 21.36 -3.01 2.43
C ASN A 257 20.38 -3.33 1.31
N TRP A 258 19.96 -2.30 0.59
CA TRP A 258 19.03 -2.40 -0.53
C TRP A 258 19.68 -1.87 -1.79
N TYR A 259 19.40 -2.49 -2.92
CA TYR A 259 19.87 -2.03 -4.23
C TYR A 259 18.71 -1.95 -5.22
N ILE A 260 18.89 -1.15 -6.26
CA ILE A 260 17.89 -1.01 -7.33
C ILE A 260 17.97 -2.25 -8.22
N LYS A 261 16.86 -2.97 -8.37
CA LYS A 261 16.74 -4.17 -9.21
C LYS A 261 17.13 -3.87 -10.67
N GLY A 262 17.89 -4.76 -11.27
CA GLY A 262 18.31 -4.62 -12.67
C GLY A 262 19.49 -3.65 -12.88
N THR A 263 20.12 -3.21 -11.81
CA THR A 263 21.34 -2.39 -11.89
C THR A 263 22.55 -3.21 -11.45
N ASP A 264 22.92 -4.23 -12.20
CA ASP A 264 24.10 -5.04 -11.95
C ASP A 264 25.23 -4.73 -12.98
N ASP A 265 26.43 -5.20 -12.68
CA ASP A 265 27.63 -5.02 -13.49
C ASP A 265 27.77 -6.06 -14.63
N GLY A 266 26.70 -6.78 -14.93
CA GLY A 266 26.70 -7.90 -15.89
C GLY A 266 27.18 -9.24 -15.30
N THR A 267 27.69 -9.24 -14.08
CA THR A 267 28.05 -10.45 -13.34
C THR A 267 27.01 -10.80 -12.26
N GLY A 268 25.93 -10.01 -12.17
CA GLY A 268 24.91 -10.11 -11.15
C GLY A 268 25.25 -9.36 -9.85
N LYS A 269 26.34 -8.59 -9.82
CA LYS A 269 26.70 -7.78 -8.65
C LYS A 269 26.03 -6.41 -8.74
N PRO A 270 25.22 -6.00 -7.73
CA PRO A 270 24.54 -4.71 -7.71
C PRO A 270 25.50 -3.53 -7.79
N THR A 271 25.15 -2.52 -8.57
CA THR A 271 25.94 -1.30 -8.73
C THR A 271 25.33 -0.07 -8.09
N LEU A 272 24.01 -0.04 -7.89
CA LEU A 272 23.31 1.09 -7.27
C LEU A 272 22.64 0.67 -5.95
N TRP A 273 23.27 1.06 -4.85
CA TRP A 273 22.79 0.83 -3.50
C TRP A 273 21.99 2.03 -2.99
N VAL A 274 20.92 1.74 -2.24
CA VAL A 274 20.13 2.74 -1.55
C VAL A 274 20.55 2.73 -0.07
N GLN A 275 20.93 3.90 0.44
CA GLN A 275 21.19 4.05 1.88
C GLN A 275 19.86 3.91 2.63
N SER A 276 19.81 3.01 3.58
CA SER A 276 18.67 2.80 4.50
C SER A 276 18.72 3.75 5.67
#